data_8e45343acf74d9bd39f22a7202322bec
#
_entry.id   8e45343acf74d9bd39f22a7202322bec
#
_cell.length_a   1.000
_cell.length_b   1.000
_cell.length_c   1.000
_cell.angle_alpha   90.00
_cell.angle_beta   90.00
_cell.angle_gamma   90.00
#
_symmetry.space_group_name_H-M   'P 1'
#
loop_
_entity.id
_entity.type
_entity.pdbx_description
1 polymer ?
#
loop_
_entity_poly.entity_id
_entity_poly.type
_entity_poly.pdbx_seq_one_letter_code
_entity_poly.pdbx_strand_id
1 'polypeptide(L)'
;QSARAMTGYVYSSCGFGESTQDVVYGGNALIYENGVLLSQSERFSLDPQMVISQVDVEKLRSERRTNSTYVNAQRNIKYSVLGGQFNIRNIDADPTENEREFVLEREVNPHPFIPTSNDMNASCEEIFNIQLMGLAKRIVHTHAKTVVVGISGGLDSTLALLVCVKAFDKLKMNRKGIVGVTMPGFGTTDRTYNNAISLMQSLGITIKEISIAKAVTQHFEDIGHDASVHDVTYENSQARERTQILMDLANKMGGMV
;
A
#
# COMPACT_ATOMS: atom_id res chain seq x y z
N GLN A 1 -22.82 9.63 11.77
CA GLN A 1 -23.64 10.14 10.68
C GLN A 1 -22.82 10.28 9.37
N SER A 2 -21.68 10.95 9.42
CA SER A 2 -20.83 11.20 8.25
C SER A 2 -20.45 9.90 7.50
N ALA A 3 -19.93 8.89 8.18
CA ALA A 3 -19.60 7.59 7.58
C ALA A 3 -20.84 6.85 7.05
N ARG A 4 -21.93 6.88 7.82
CA ARG A 4 -23.17 6.19 7.43
C ARG A 4 -23.78 6.75 6.14
N ALA A 5 -23.67 8.07 5.95
CA ALA A 5 -24.22 8.78 4.78
C ALA A 5 -23.17 9.04 3.68
N MET A 6 -21.89 8.71 3.91
CA MET A 6 -20.76 9.07 3.04
C MET A 6 -20.81 10.54 2.64
N THR A 7 -20.79 11.40 3.64
CA THR A 7 -20.99 12.84 3.47
C THR A 7 -20.04 13.66 4.32
N GLY A 8 -19.85 14.93 3.95
CA GLY A 8 -19.41 15.95 4.86
C GLY A 8 -20.46 16.18 5.94
N TYR A 9 -20.05 16.30 7.18
CA TYR A 9 -20.92 16.53 8.33
C TYR A 9 -20.34 17.64 9.19
N VAL A 10 -21.07 18.75 9.24
CA VAL A 10 -20.71 19.91 10.06
C VAL A 10 -21.69 19.98 11.22
N TYR A 11 -21.16 20.08 12.43
CA TYR A 11 -21.93 20.16 13.66
C TYR A 11 -21.45 21.33 14.51
N SER A 12 -22.37 22.13 15.00
CA SER A 12 -22.11 23.16 15.97
C SER A 12 -23.13 23.04 17.10
N SER A 13 -22.64 23.00 18.32
CA SER A 13 -23.42 22.88 19.54
C SER A 13 -23.42 24.21 20.31
N CYS A 14 -24.41 24.39 21.18
CA CYS A 14 -24.46 25.48 22.13
C CYS A 14 -23.20 25.51 23.01
N GLY A 15 -22.75 26.71 23.36
CA GLY A 15 -21.58 26.97 24.19
C GLY A 15 -21.88 27.68 25.49
N PHE A 16 -20.83 28.25 26.07
CA PHE A 16 -20.93 29.04 27.30
C PHE A 16 -21.87 30.24 27.10
N GLY A 17 -22.78 30.42 28.04
CA GLY A 17 -23.74 31.54 28.00
C GLY A 17 -25.08 31.24 27.33
N GLU A 18 -25.25 30.09 26.69
CA GLU A 18 -26.53 29.70 26.08
C GLU A 18 -27.60 29.27 27.11
N SER A 19 -27.17 28.90 28.31
CA SER A 19 -28.05 28.66 29.44
C SER A 19 -27.45 29.26 30.71
N THR A 20 -28.30 29.82 31.56
CA THR A 20 -27.90 30.47 32.84
C THR A 20 -28.35 29.68 34.07
N GLN A 21 -29.03 28.53 33.89
CA GLN A 21 -29.59 27.80 35.02
C GLN A 21 -29.19 26.31 35.05
N ASP A 22 -29.99 25.43 34.43
CA ASP A 22 -29.96 24.00 34.73
C ASP A 22 -29.10 23.18 33.74
N VAL A 23 -28.63 23.80 32.68
CA VAL A 23 -27.95 23.09 31.59
C VAL A 23 -26.57 23.66 31.35
N VAL A 24 -25.59 22.79 31.22
CA VAL A 24 -24.22 23.12 30.81
C VAL A 24 -23.95 22.60 29.42
N TYR A 25 -23.56 23.48 28.53
CA TYR A 25 -23.21 23.10 27.15
C TYR A 25 -21.71 23.05 26.95
N GLY A 26 -21.25 22.05 26.17
CA GLY A 26 -19.84 21.85 25.93
C GLY A 26 -19.23 22.69 24.82
N GLY A 27 -20.05 23.40 24.03
CA GLY A 27 -19.56 24.25 22.95
C GLY A 27 -18.78 23.51 21.88
N ASN A 28 -19.28 22.35 21.43
CA ASN A 28 -18.53 21.48 20.54
C ASN A 28 -18.87 21.78 19.07
N ALA A 29 -17.85 22.15 18.27
CA ALA A 29 -17.93 22.27 16.83
C ALA A 29 -17.08 21.16 16.18
N LEU A 30 -17.63 20.48 15.18
CA LEU A 30 -17.01 19.32 14.53
C LEU A 30 -17.21 19.37 13.03
N ILE A 31 -16.17 19.01 12.29
CA ILE A 31 -16.25 18.76 10.84
C ILE A 31 -15.74 17.37 10.56
N TYR A 32 -16.58 16.54 9.94
CA TYR A 32 -16.27 15.18 9.53
C TYR A 32 -16.44 15.00 8.02
N GLU A 33 -15.63 14.12 7.44
CA GLU A 33 -15.76 13.63 6.07
C GLU A 33 -15.73 12.11 6.09
N ASN A 34 -16.79 11.45 5.64
CA ASN A 34 -16.89 9.98 5.56
C ASN A 34 -16.37 9.23 6.80
N GLY A 35 -16.71 9.75 7.99
CA GLY A 35 -16.32 9.17 9.28
C GLY A 35 -14.97 9.63 9.83
N VAL A 36 -14.20 10.38 9.08
CA VAL A 36 -12.92 10.94 9.51
C VAL A 36 -13.14 12.33 10.10
N LEU A 37 -12.62 12.59 11.29
CA LEU A 37 -12.61 13.91 11.90
C LEU A 37 -11.58 14.78 11.19
N LEU A 38 -12.02 15.92 10.65
CA LEU A 38 -11.14 16.88 9.98
C LEU A 38 -10.74 18.02 10.91
N SER A 39 -11.70 18.53 11.71
CA SER A 39 -11.45 19.62 12.64
C SER A 39 -12.42 19.58 13.81
N GLN A 40 -11.97 20.04 14.97
CA GLN A 40 -12.76 20.08 16.21
C GLN A 40 -12.35 21.28 17.06
N SER A 41 -13.35 21.92 17.68
CA SER A 41 -13.13 22.96 18.69
C SER A 41 -12.72 22.36 20.04
N GLU A 42 -12.09 23.16 20.87
CA GLU A 42 -11.93 22.86 22.29
C GLU A 42 -13.31 22.88 22.98
N ARG A 43 -13.56 21.91 23.84
CA ARG A 43 -14.80 21.84 24.61
C ARG A 43 -14.67 22.64 25.92
N PHE A 44 -15.79 23.21 26.36
CA PHE A 44 -15.90 23.95 27.61
C PHE A 44 -15.06 25.26 27.64
N SER A 45 -14.80 25.85 26.47
CA SER A 45 -14.17 27.14 26.36
C SER A 45 -15.16 28.27 26.76
N LEU A 46 -14.66 29.30 27.41
CA LEU A 46 -15.41 30.51 27.70
C LEU A 46 -15.49 31.46 26.50
N ASP A 47 -14.54 31.32 25.57
CA ASP A 47 -14.41 32.20 24.41
C ASP A 47 -15.08 31.57 23.17
N PRO A 48 -15.61 32.39 22.26
CA PRO A 48 -16.10 31.96 20.97
C PRO A 48 -15.00 31.25 20.17
N GLN A 49 -15.35 30.14 19.51
CA GLN A 49 -14.43 29.39 18.69
C GLN A 49 -14.96 29.22 17.28
N MET A 50 -14.06 29.10 16.34
CA MET A 50 -14.34 28.79 14.95
C MET A 50 -13.45 27.66 14.49
N VAL A 51 -14.03 26.64 13.82
CA VAL A 51 -13.31 25.56 13.17
C VAL A 51 -13.49 25.65 11.67
N ILE A 52 -12.41 25.46 10.94
CA ILE A 52 -12.38 25.50 9.49
C ILE A 52 -11.75 24.21 8.98
N SER A 53 -12.27 23.69 7.89
CA SER A 53 -11.66 22.58 7.16
C SER A 53 -12.19 22.51 5.74
N GLN A 54 -11.54 21.68 4.92
CA GLN A 54 -11.89 21.44 3.54
C GLN A 54 -12.47 20.03 3.38
N VAL A 55 -13.61 19.92 2.73
CA VAL A 55 -14.28 18.64 2.41
C VAL A 55 -14.08 18.31 0.94
N ASP A 56 -13.56 17.11 0.66
CA ASP A 56 -13.37 16.61 -0.70
C ASP A 56 -14.68 15.99 -1.23
N VAL A 57 -15.44 16.81 -1.95
CA VAL A 57 -16.74 16.43 -2.52
C VAL A 57 -16.59 15.36 -3.62
N GLU A 58 -15.52 15.41 -4.41
CA GLU A 58 -15.30 14.43 -5.48
C GLU A 58 -14.93 13.05 -4.92
N LYS A 59 -14.17 13.01 -3.84
CA LYS A 59 -13.92 11.78 -3.09
C LYS A 59 -15.22 11.18 -2.57
N LEU A 60 -16.08 11.98 -1.95
CA LEU A 60 -17.39 11.53 -1.46
C LEU A 60 -18.28 10.99 -2.60
N ARG A 61 -18.26 11.62 -3.77
CA ARG A 61 -18.96 11.15 -4.96
C ARG A 61 -18.42 9.81 -5.45
N SER A 62 -17.10 9.65 -5.45
CA SER A 62 -16.44 8.39 -5.83
C SER A 62 -16.81 7.26 -4.88
N GLU A 63 -16.73 7.50 -3.58
CA GLU A 63 -17.10 6.53 -2.53
C GLU A 63 -18.55 6.07 -2.68
N ARG A 64 -19.50 6.99 -2.89
CA ARG A 64 -20.91 6.64 -3.10
C ARG A 64 -21.15 5.81 -4.37
N ARG A 65 -20.39 6.04 -5.43
CA ARG A 65 -20.53 5.29 -6.70
C ARG A 65 -19.99 3.87 -6.60
N THR A 66 -18.92 3.68 -5.83
CA THR A 66 -18.25 2.37 -5.68
C THR A 66 -18.85 1.50 -4.59
N ASN A 67 -19.55 2.10 -3.62
CA ASN A 67 -20.20 1.37 -2.53
C ASN A 67 -21.49 0.69 -2.99
N SER A 68 -21.43 -0.64 -3.14
CA SER A 68 -22.57 -1.44 -3.62
C SER A 68 -23.80 -1.36 -2.72
N THR A 69 -23.61 -1.26 -1.39
CA THR A 69 -24.71 -1.12 -0.44
C THR A 69 -25.46 0.19 -0.62
N TYR A 70 -24.72 1.28 -0.82
CA TYR A 70 -25.31 2.60 -1.07
C TYR A 70 -26.08 2.63 -2.39
N VAL A 71 -25.49 2.11 -3.47
CA VAL A 71 -26.13 2.02 -4.79
C VAL A 71 -27.37 1.14 -4.76
N ASN A 72 -27.31 -0.01 -4.08
CA ASN A 72 -28.45 -0.92 -3.96
C ASN A 72 -29.57 -0.32 -3.10
N ALA A 73 -29.25 0.43 -2.05
CA ALA A 73 -30.24 1.14 -1.25
C ALA A 73 -31.03 2.15 -2.10
N GLN A 74 -30.36 2.90 -2.97
CA GLN A 74 -31.03 3.82 -3.91
C GLN A 74 -31.95 3.10 -4.89
N ARG A 75 -31.54 1.94 -5.41
CA ARG A 75 -32.37 1.12 -6.31
C ARG A 75 -33.59 0.55 -5.58
N ASN A 76 -33.41 0.05 -4.36
CA ASN A 76 -34.48 -0.56 -3.57
C ASN A 76 -35.56 0.44 -3.19
N ILE A 77 -35.25 1.70 -2.95
CA ILE A 77 -36.24 2.75 -2.68
C ILE A 77 -37.17 2.94 -3.87
N LYS A 78 -36.65 2.87 -5.10
CA LYS A 78 -37.44 2.96 -6.33
C LYS A 78 -38.49 1.82 -6.48
N TYR A 79 -38.18 0.66 -5.89
CA TYR A 79 -39.04 -0.53 -5.94
C TYR A 79 -39.72 -0.86 -4.61
N SER A 80 -39.59 0.01 -3.59
CA SER A 80 -40.22 -0.23 -2.29
C SER A 80 -41.72 -0.04 -2.35
N VAL A 81 -42.44 -0.81 -1.55
CA VAL A 81 -43.91 -0.73 -1.39
C VAL A 81 -44.39 0.68 -1.02
N LEU A 82 -43.51 1.52 -0.50
CA LEU A 82 -43.77 2.90 -0.11
C LEU A 82 -43.75 3.88 -1.31
N GLY A 83 -43.46 3.40 -2.53
CA GLY A 83 -43.56 4.20 -3.76
C GLY A 83 -42.74 5.51 -3.75
N GLY A 84 -41.65 5.56 -2.94
CA GLY A 84 -40.93 6.79 -2.70
C GLY A 84 -40.13 7.24 -3.93
N GLN A 85 -40.59 8.26 -4.60
CA GLN A 85 -39.76 9.05 -5.48
C GLN A 85 -39.06 10.13 -4.62
N PHE A 86 -37.74 10.27 -4.82
CA PHE A 86 -37.05 11.45 -4.26
C PHE A 86 -37.53 12.70 -5.01
N ASN A 87 -38.01 13.69 -4.28
CA ASN A 87 -38.23 15.02 -4.84
C ASN A 87 -36.89 15.71 -4.99
N ILE A 88 -36.43 15.85 -6.22
CA ILE A 88 -35.23 16.61 -6.55
C ILE A 88 -35.63 18.06 -6.76
N ARG A 89 -35.12 18.93 -5.94
CA ARG A 89 -35.27 20.39 -6.09
C ARG A 89 -33.91 20.98 -6.45
N ASN A 90 -33.77 21.46 -7.65
CA ASN A 90 -32.59 22.22 -8.07
C ASN A 90 -32.73 23.65 -7.55
N ILE A 91 -31.67 24.13 -6.91
CA ILE A 91 -31.53 25.50 -6.47
C ILE A 91 -30.27 26.03 -7.15
N ASP A 92 -30.45 27.03 -7.98
CA ASP A 92 -29.31 27.71 -8.61
C ASP A 92 -28.64 28.60 -7.54
N ALA A 93 -27.38 28.30 -7.24
CA ALA A 93 -26.54 29.13 -6.41
C ALA A 93 -25.61 29.93 -7.32
N ASP A 94 -25.41 31.20 -7.01
CA ASP A 94 -24.51 32.07 -7.79
C ASP A 94 -23.07 31.59 -7.66
N PRO A 95 -22.40 31.19 -8.77
CA PRO A 95 -21.05 30.62 -8.73
C PRO A 95 -19.95 31.68 -8.65
N THR A 96 -20.26 32.96 -8.48
CA THR A 96 -19.32 34.08 -8.62
C THR A 96 -18.14 34.09 -7.64
N GLU A 97 -18.09 33.17 -6.67
CA GLU A 97 -16.96 33.06 -5.75
C GLU A 97 -15.94 31.94 -6.14
N ASN A 98 -16.13 31.23 -7.22
CA ASN A 98 -15.33 30.05 -7.55
C ASN A 98 -14.02 30.30 -8.30
N GLU A 99 -13.63 31.55 -8.55
CA GLU A 99 -12.37 31.90 -9.23
C GLU A 99 -11.20 32.22 -8.27
N ARG A 100 -11.36 31.93 -6.98
CA ARG A 100 -10.26 32.10 -6.04
C ARG A 100 -9.27 30.93 -6.23
N GLU A 101 -7.99 31.25 -6.26
CA GLU A 101 -6.92 30.28 -6.24
C GLU A 101 -7.12 29.33 -5.04
N PHE A 102 -7.28 28.03 -5.33
CA PHE A 102 -7.54 27.03 -4.31
C PHE A 102 -6.23 26.68 -3.60
N VAL A 103 -6.15 26.99 -2.32
CA VAL A 103 -5.04 26.59 -1.44
C VAL A 103 -5.49 25.38 -0.63
N LEU A 104 -4.76 24.27 -0.74
CA LEU A 104 -5.01 23.07 0.06
C LEU A 104 -4.48 23.31 1.48
N GLU A 105 -5.38 23.49 2.43
CA GLU A 105 -5.05 23.75 3.85
C GLU A 105 -5.10 22.47 4.70
N ARG A 106 -5.83 21.44 4.26
CA ARG A 106 -5.92 20.18 5.01
C ARG A 106 -4.66 19.35 4.83
N GLU A 107 -4.24 18.71 5.90
CA GLU A 107 -3.17 17.71 5.82
C GLU A 107 -3.61 16.48 5.02
N VAL A 108 -2.79 16.11 4.04
CA VAL A 108 -2.92 14.86 3.32
C VAL A 108 -1.80 13.93 3.77
N ASN A 109 -2.15 12.76 4.30
CA ASN A 109 -1.14 11.78 4.72
C ASN A 109 -0.30 11.35 3.50
N PRO A 110 1.01 11.69 3.45
CA PRO A 110 1.88 11.31 2.34
C PRO A 110 2.17 9.80 2.29
N HIS A 111 1.85 9.10 3.37
CA HIS A 111 2.11 7.66 3.53
C HIS A 111 0.85 6.90 3.95
N PRO A 112 -0.21 6.85 3.10
CA PRO A 112 -1.51 6.30 3.49
C PRO A 112 -1.46 4.79 3.78
N PHE A 113 -0.42 4.09 3.33
CA PHE A 113 -0.24 2.65 3.53
C PHE A 113 0.69 2.29 4.69
N ILE A 114 1.27 3.29 5.34
CA ILE A 114 2.09 3.04 6.54
C ILE A 114 1.17 3.00 7.77
N PRO A 115 1.18 1.91 8.55
CA PRO A 115 0.40 1.82 9.77
C PRO A 115 0.75 2.93 10.77
N THR A 116 -0.23 3.38 11.52
CA THR A 116 -0.01 4.37 12.58
C THR A 116 0.77 3.76 13.75
N SER A 117 1.50 4.58 14.48
CA SER A 117 2.50 4.17 15.48
C SER A 117 1.99 3.22 16.58
N ASN A 118 0.71 3.30 16.94
CA ASN A 118 0.17 2.48 18.04
C ASN A 118 0.00 1.00 17.67
N ASP A 119 -0.12 0.69 16.36
CA ASP A 119 -0.33 -0.67 15.87
C ASP A 119 0.73 -1.12 14.85
N MET A 120 1.85 -0.41 14.76
CA MET A 120 2.89 -0.66 13.76
C MET A 120 3.36 -2.12 13.77
N ASN A 121 3.72 -2.64 14.94
CA ASN A 121 4.23 -4.01 15.07
C ASN A 121 3.17 -5.05 14.68
N ALA A 122 1.94 -4.90 15.15
CA ALA A 122 0.84 -5.82 14.81
C ALA A 122 0.52 -5.78 13.33
N SER A 123 0.48 -4.59 12.75
CA SER A 123 0.22 -4.41 11.30
C SER A 123 1.36 -4.97 10.43
N CYS A 124 2.62 -4.75 10.82
CA CYS A 124 3.76 -5.32 10.11
C CYS A 124 3.79 -6.85 10.22
N GLU A 125 3.46 -7.40 11.38
CA GLU A 125 3.33 -8.85 11.57
C GLU A 125 2.23 -9.45 10.72
N GLU A 126 1.07 -8.81 10.65
CA GLU A 126 -0.04 -9.22 9.77
C GLU A 126 0.36 -9.19 8.31
N ILE A 127 0.94 -8.10 7.82
CA ILE A 127 1.43 -7.97 6.44
C ILE A 127 2.45 -9.07 6.11
N PHE A 128 3.39 -9.33 7.02
CA PHE A 128 4.39 -10.38 6.84
C PHE A 128 3.75 -11.78 6.80
N ASN A 129 2.80 -12.06 7.69
CA ASN A 129 2.09 -13.33 7.73
C ASN A 129 1.22 -13.55 6.48
N ILE A 130 0.62 -12.52 5.91
CA ILE A 130 -0.11 -12.62 4.63
C ILE A 130 0.82 -13.07 3.51
N GLN A 131 2.00 -12.46 3.37
CA GLN A 131 3.00 -12.83 2.36
C GLN A 131 3.48 -14.28 2.58
N LEU A 132 3.83 -14.62 3.83
CA LEU A 132 4.28 -15.94 4.23
C LEU A 132 3.24 -17.02 3.87
N MET A 133 1.97 -16.81 4.24
CA MET A 133 0.90 -17.77 3.98
C MET A 133 0.59 -17.89 2.49
N GLY A 134 0.69 -16.79 1.73
CA GLY A 134 0.57 -16.81 0.28
C GLY A 134 1.62 -17.71 -0.38
N LEU A 135 2.89 -17.55 0.01
CA LEU A 135 3.98 -18.39 -0.48
C LEU A 135 3.84 -19.85 -0.03
N ALA A 136 3.56 -20.08 1.26
CA ALA A 136 3.36 -21.43 1.81
C ALA A 136 2.26 -22.20 1.06
N LYS A 137 1.14 -21.52 0.77
CA LYS A 137 0.04 -22.08 -0.02
C LYS A 137 0.50 -22.49 -1.42
N ARG A 138 1.31 -21.68 -2.08
CA ARG A 138 1.84 -21.98 -3.41
C ARG A 138 2.79 -23.17 -3.39
N ILE A 139 3.73 -23.23 -2.44
CA ILE A 139 4.66 -24.34 -2.26
C ILE A 139 3.89 -25.66 -2.09
N VAL A 140 2.89 -25.69 -1.22
CA VAL A 140 2.06 -26.87 -0.97
C VAL A 140 1.28 -27.29 -2.21
N HIS A 141 0.65 -26.32 -2.89
CA HIS A 141 -0.19 -26.59 -4.06
C HIS A 141 0.60 -27.10 -5.25
N THR A 142 1.79 -26.56 -5.50
CA THR A 142 2.65 -26.96 -6.63
C THR A 142 3.57 -28.14 -6.30
N HIS A 143 3.60 -28.58 -5.05
CA HIS A 143 4.54 -29.59 -4.54
C HIS A 143 6.00 -29.22 -4.78
N ALA A 144 6.30 -27.92 -4.82
CA ALA A 144 7.65 -27.42 -5.05
C ALA A 144 8.58 -27.86 -3.92
N LYS A 145 9.73 -28.41 -4.27
CA LYS A 145 10.76 -28.85 -3.33
C LYS A 145 11.76 -27.75 -3.03
N THR A 146 11.88 -26.79 -3.91
CA THR A 146 12.81 -25.68 -3.83
C THR A 146 12.15 -24.36 -4.18
N VAL A 147 12.74 -23.29 -3.64
CA VAL A 147 12.41 -21.91 -4.02
C VAL A 147 13.70 -21.21 -4.40
N VAL A 148 13.73 -20.58 -5.54
CA VAL A 148 14.90 -19.85 -6.07
C VAL A 148 14.66 -18.36 -5.94
N VAL A 149 15.57 -17.63 -5.31
CA VAL A 149 15.44 -16.19 -5.05
C VAL A 149 16.69 -15.46 -5.49
N GLY A 150 16.55 -14.44 -6.32
CA GLY A 150 17.65 -13.53 -6.66
C GLY A 150 17.93 -12.56 -5.51
N ILE A 151 19.15 -12.57 -4.99
CA ILE A 151 19.55 -11.73 -3.86
C ILE A 151 20.51 -10.64 -4.33
N SER A 152 20.00 -9.41 -4.40
CA SER A 152 20.77 -8.23 -4.79
C SER A 152 21.50 -7.55 -3.63
N GLY A 153 21.12 -7.87 -2.38
CA GLY A 153 21.56 -7.16 -1.18
C GLY A 153 20.73 -5.91 -0.85
N GLY A 154 19.67 -5.63 -1.60
CA GLY A 154 18.68 -4.57 -1.32
C GLY A 154 17.55 -5.06 -0.41
N LEU A 155 16.72 -4.13 0.04
CA LEU A 155 15.62 -4.40 0.99
C LEU A 155 14.58 -5.38 0.43
N ASP A 156 14.18 -5.23 -0.84
CA ASP A 156 13.13 -6.06 -1.45
C ASP A 156 13.55 -7.53 -1.50
N SER A 157 14.76 -7.82 -1.99
CA SER A 157 15.30 -9.18 -2.04
C SER A 157 15.53 -9.76 -0.63
N THR A 158 15.89 -8.92 0.33
CA THR A 158 16.01 -9.31 1.74
C THR A 158 14.66 -9.72 2.31
N LEU A 159 13.62 -8.91 2.12
CA LEU A 159 12.27 -9.23 2.57
C LEU A 159 11.76 -10.52 1.93
N ALA A 160 11.90 -10.65 0.61
CA ALA A 160 11.51 -11.87 -0.11
C ALA A 160 12.19 -13.12 0.45
N LEU A 161 13.51 -13.04 0.74
CA LEU A 161 14.25 -14.13 1.35
C LEU A 161 13.76 -14.48 2.76
N LEU A 162 13.46 -13.49 3.59
CA LEU A 162 12.93 -13.70 4.93
C LEU A 162 11.54 -14.37 4.89
N VAL A 163 10.68 -13.97 3.95
CA VAL A 163 9.38 -14.62 3.71
C VAL A 163 9.59 -16.09 3.32
N CYS A 164 10.53 -16.39 2.41
CA CYS A 164 10.87 -17.76 2.03
C CYS A 164 11.34 -18.58 3.23
N VAL A 165 12.26 -18.05 4.03
CA VAL A 165 12.78 -18.75 5.22
C VAL A 165 11.65 -19.07 6.20
N LYS A 166 10.81 -18.10 6.52
CA LYS A 166 9.68 -18.31 7.43
C LYS A 166 8.62 -19.24 6.87
N ALA A 167 8.39 -19.26 5.55
CA ALA A 167 7.50 -20.22 4.92
C ALA A 167 8.03 -21.66 5.03
N PHE A 168 9.32 -21.86 4.79
CA PHE A 168 9.96 -23.16 4.96
C PHE A 168 9.93 -23.63 6.41
N ASP A 169 10.24 -22.74 7.36
CA ASP A 169 10.16 -23.05 8.80
C ASP A 169 8.74 -23.49 9.19
N LYS A 170 7.72 -22.73 8.74
CA LYS A 170 6.31 -23.03 9.03
C LYS A 170 5.84 -24.35 8.42
N LEU A 171 6.31 -24.68 7.23
CA LEU A 171 6.05 -25.95 6.54
C LEU A 171 6.94 -27.09 7.03
N LYS A 172 7.87 -26.83 7.97
CA LYS A 172 8.87 -27.78 8.47
C LYS A 172 9.75 -28.37 7.37
N MET A 173 10.01 -27.57 6.34
CA MET A 173 10.91 -27.90 5.24
C MET A 173 12.34 -27.50 5.58
N ASN A 174 13.32 -28.21 4.98
CA ASN A 174 14.72 -27.88 5.18
C ASN A 174 15.07 -26.59 4.42
N ARG A 175 15.64 -25.60 5.12
CA ARG A 175 16.09 -24.33 4.54
C ARG A 175 17.07 -24.48 3.38
N LYS A 176 17.77 -25.62 3.27
CA LYS A 176 18.61 -25.95 2.10
C LYS A 176 17.83 -26.05 0.78
N GLY A 177 16.49 -26.22 0.85
CA GLY A 177 15.61 -26.09 -0.31
C GLY A 177 15.42 -24.65 -0.80
N ILE A 178 15.84 -23.64 -0.04
CA ILE A 178 15.87 -22.24 -0.48
C ILE A 178 17.22 -22.01 -1.16
N VAL A 179 17.20 -21.60 -2.41
CA VAL A 179 18.38 -21.32 -3.22
C VAL A 179 18.47 -19.81 -3.47
N GLY A 180 19.31 -19.14 -2.70
CA GLY A 180 19.63 -17.75 -2.91
C GLY A 180 20.68 -17.59 -4.01
N VAL A 181 20.39 -16.81 -5.02
CA VAL A 181 21.29 -16.60 -6.17
C VAL A 181 21.75 -15.15 -6.19
N THR A 182 23.05 -14.91 -6.04
CA THR A 182 23.64 -13.61 -6.33
C THR A 182 24.19 -13.61 -7.75
N MET A 183 23.89 -12.57 -8.49
CA MET A 183 24.22 -12.46 -9.91
C MET A 183 24.94 -11.15 -10.20
N PRO A 184 26.26 -11.09 -9.87
CA PRO A 184 27.05 -9.88 -10.12
C PRO A 184 27.08 -9.55 -11.62
N GLY A 185 26.82 -8.29 -11.91
CA GLY A 185 26.88 -7.70 -13.24
C GLY A 185 27.73 -6.42 -13.20
N PHE A 186 27.58 -5.55 -14.20
CA PHE A 186 28.43 -4.37 -14.37
C PHE A 186 28.24 -3.27 -13.29
N GLY A 187 27.14 -3.28 -12.54
CA GLY A 187 26.83 -2.27 -11.51
C GLY A 187 26.82 -2.78 -10.07
N THR A 188 27.32 -3.99 -9.81
CA THR A 188 27.30 -4.58 -8.46
C THR A 188 28.40 -3.98 -7.62
N THR A 189 28.06 -3.41 -6.44
CA THR A 189 29.03 -2.88 -5.48
C THR A 189 29.45 -3.95 -4.47
N ASP A 190 30.69 -3.87 -3.98
CA ASP A 190 31.21 -4.81 -2.96
C ASP A 190 30.34 -4.84 -1.69
N ARG A 191 29.75 -3.71 -1.30
CA ARG A 191 28.90 -3.61 -0.11
C ARG A 191 27.61 -4.44 -0.30
N THR A 192 26.92 -4.30 -1.40
CA THR A 192 25.66 -5.02 -1.68
C THR A 192 25.93 -6.52 -1.83
N TYR A 193 27.02 -6.87 -2.48
CA TYR A 193 27.46 -8.26 -2.63
C TYR A 193 27.75 -8.90 -1.25
N ASN A 194 28.57 -8.28 -0.42
CA ASN A 194 28.91 -8.79 0.89
C ASN A 194 27.69 -8.93 1.81
N ASN A 195 26.76 -7.97 1.76
CA ASN A 195 25.50 -8.04 2.50
C ASN A 195 24.65 -9.26 2.05
N ALA A 196 24.56 -9.49 0.76
CA ALA A 196 23.82 -10.63 0.21
C ALA A 196 24.41 -11.97 0.69
N ILE A 197 25.72 -12.15 0.57
CA ILE A 197 26.42 -13.37 1.02
C ILE A 197 26.27 -13.60 2.51
N SER A 198 26.54 -12.57 3.33
CA SER A 198 26.45 -12.66 4.78
C SER A 198 25.05 -13.02 5.27
N LEU A 199 24.02 -12.41 4.65
CA LEU A 199 22.62 -12.70 4.96
C LEU A 199 22.27 -14.17 4.63
N MET A 200 22.60 -14.64 3.42
CA MET A 200 22.32 -15.98 3.00
C MET A 200 23.05 -17.05 3.87
N GLN A 201 24.28 -16.76 4.26
CA GLN A 201 25.05 -17.62 5.17
C GLN A 201 24.39 -17.70 6.56
N SER A 202 24.02 -16.56 7.13
CA SER A 202 23.39 -16.50 8.46
C SER A 202 22.04 -17.22 8.52
N LEU A 203 21.31 -17.26 7.42
CA LEU A 203 20.02 -17.94 7.30
C LEU A 203 20.15 -19.45 7.01
N GLY A 204 21.36 -19.92 6.69
CA GLY A 204 21.65 -21.35 6.48
C GLY A 204 21.07 -21.93 5.19
N ILE A 205 20.80 -21.13 4.19
CA ILE A 205 20.22 -21.52 2.89
C ILE A 205 21.28 -22.05 1.92
N THR A 206 20.89 -22.51 0.76
CA THR A 206 21.82 -22.85 -0.35
C THR A 206 22.17 -21.59 -1.12
N ILE A 207 23.45 -21.36 -1.35
CA ILE A 207 23.97 -20.17 -2.03
C ILE A 207 24.52 -20.55 -3.40
N LYS A 208 24.14 -19.77 -4.41
CA LYS A 208 24.74 -19.83 -5.75
C LYS A 208 25.19 -18.44 -6.16
N GLU A 209 26.35 -18.40 -6.81
CA GLU A 209 26.88 -17.20 -7.44
C GLU A 209 26.99 -17.45 -8.95
N ILE A 210 26.38 -16.61 -9.75
CA ILE A 210 26.35 -16.72 -11.20
C ILE A 210 26.57 -15.34 -11.80
N SER A 211 27.73 -15.11 -12.41
CA SER A 211 28.00 -13.86 -13.12
C SER A 211 27.21 -13.80 -14.42
N ILE A 212 26.51 -12.70 -14.64
CA ILE A 212 25.77 -12.45 -15.88
C ILE A 212 26.63 -11.75 -16.95
N ALA A 213 27.84 -11.31 -16.62
CA ALA A 213 28.64 -10.45 -17.47
C ALA A 213 28.85 -11.00 -18.88
N LYS A 214 29.20 -12.28 -18.99
CA LYS A 214 29.48 -12.89 -20.31
C LYS A 214 28.23 -12.99 -21.19
N ALA A 215 27.10 -13.41 -20.64
CA ALA A 215 25.84 -13.55 -21.37
C ALA A 215 25.35 -12.19 -21.85
N VAL A 216 25.40 -11.18 -20.98
CA VAL A 216 24.98 -9.82 -21.30
C VAL A 216 25.91 -9.18 -22.34
N THR A 217 27.23 -9.39 -22.25
CA THR A 217 28.16 -8.91 -23.26
C THR A 217 27.85 -9.52 -24.64
N GLN A 218 27.65 -10.85 -24.71
CA GLN A 218 27.28 -11.51 -25.96
C GLN A 218 25.96 -10.94 -26.52
N HIS A 219 24.96 -10.74 -25.63
CA HIS A 219 23.69 -10.15 -26.04
C HIS A 219 23.86 -8.73 -26.62
N PHE A 220 24.72 -7.90 -26.03
CA PHE A 220 25.02 -6.57 -26.57
C PHE A 220 25.65 -6.66 -27.95
N GLU A 221 26.62 -7.57 -28.16
CA GLU A 221 27.23 -7.82 -29.47
C GLU A 221 26.17 -8.24 -30.51
N ASP A 222 25.28 -9.18 -30.14
CA ASP A 222 24.26 -9.71 -31.05
C ASP A 222 23.24 -8.66 -31.50
N ILE A 223 22.90 -7.69 -30.63
CA ILE A 223 21.98 -6.60 -30.97
C ILE A 223 22.67 -5.32 -31.46
N GLY A 224 24.00 -5.29 -31.51
CA GLY A 224 24.78 -4.10 -31.87
C GLY A 224 24.70 -2.94 -30.87
N HIS A 225 24.52 -3.26 -29.57
CA HIS A 225 24.49 -2.25 -28.51
C HIS A 225 25.91 -1.98 -28.00
N ASP A 226 26.27 -0.70 -27.86
CA ASP A 226 27.53 -0.30 -27.23
C ASP A 226 27.43 -0.39 -25.69
N ALA A 227 28.22 -1.27 -25.10
CA ALA A 227 28.25 -1.50 -23.65
C ALA A 227 28.68 -0.27 -22.83
N SER A 228 29.25 0.77 -23.45
CA SER A 228 29.57 2.04 -22.81
C SER A 228 28.35 2.95 -22.63
N VAL A 229 27.26 2.68 -23.34
CA VAL A 229 26.02 3.44 -23.29
C VAL A 229 25.08 2.84 -22.24
N HIS A 230 24.97 3.50 -21.08
CA HIS A 230 24.15 3.07 -19.95
C HIS A 230 22.70 3.59 -20.08
N ASP A 231 21.97 3.05 -21.02
CA ASP A 231 20.58 3.39 -21.32
C ASP A 231 19.61 2.30 -20.82
N VAL A 232 18.34 2.42 -21.22
CA VAL A 232 17.29 1.44 -20.93
C VAL A 232 17.62 0.03 -21.46
N THR A 233 18.33 -0.07 -22.58
CA THR A 233 18.76 -1.35 -23.17
C THR A 233 19.78 -2.02 -22.28
N TYR A 234 20.77 -1.25 -21.82
CA TYR A 234 21.80 -1.72 -20.89
C TYR A 234 21.22 -2.28 -19.60
N GLU A 235 20.31 -1.54 -18.96
CA GLU A 235 19.68 -1.96 -17.69
C GLU A 235 18.77 -3.18 -17.88
N ASN A 236 17.89 -3.14 -18.88
CA ASN A 236 16.91 -4.19 -19.10
C ASN A 236 17.52 -5.51 -19.57
N SER A 237 18.60 -5.49 -20.33
CA SER A 237 19.30 -6.71 -20.76
C SER A 237 19.84 -7.47 -19.56
N GLN A 238 20.44 -6.78 -18.59
CA GLN A 238 20.91 -7.38 -17.35
C GLN A 238 19.75 -7.91 -16.48
N ALA A 239 18.64 -7.18 -16.43
CA ALA A 239 17.46 -7.60 -15.66
C ALA A 239 16.84 -8.87 -16.24
N ARG A 240 16.71 -8.97 -17.57
CA ARG A 240 16.19 -10.15 -18.27
C ARG A 240 17.08 -11.37 -18.09
N GLU A 241 18.40 -11.20 -18.21
CA GLU A 241 19.35 -12.31 -18.01
C GLU A 241 19.24 -12.89 -16.59
N ARG A 242 19.13 -12.04 -15.57
CA ARG A 242 18.90 -12.49 -14.19
C ARG A 242 17.60 -13.26 -14.06
N THR A 243 16.53 -12.80 -14.68
CA THR A 243 15.22 -13.46 -14.64
C THR A 243 15.28 -14.83 -15.32
N GLN A 244 15.92 -14.94 -16.49
CA GLN A 244 16.09 -16.19 -17.22
C GLN A 244 16.84 -17.23 -16.37
N ILE A 245 17.97 -16.84 -15.78
CA ILE A 245 18.76 -17.75 -14.92
C ILE A 245 17.94 -18.27 -13.73
N LEU A 246 17.17 -17.39 -13.06
CA LEU A 246 16.35 -17.80 -11.92
C LEU A 246 15.26 -18.79 -12.33
N MET A 247 14.57 -18.53 -13.43
CA MET A 247 13.52 -19.40 -13.95
C MET A 247 14.05 -20.76 -14.37
N ASP A 248 15.19 -20.81 -15.06
CA ASP A 248 15.81 -22.06 -15.51
C ASP A 248 16.34 -22.89 -14.34
N LEU A 249 16.92 -22.23 -13.33
CA LEU A 249 17.32 -22.90 -12.10
C LEU A 249 16.12 -23.50 -11.36
N ALA A 250 15.03 -22.76 -11.26
CA ALA A 250 13.81 -23.25 -10.62
C ALA A 250 13.25 -24.45 -11.36
N ASN A 251 13.17 -24.41 -12.70
CA ASN A 251 12.74 -25.53 -13.54
C ASN A 251 13.63 -26.75 -13.35
N LYS A 252 14.96 -26.56 -13.39
CA LYS A 252 15.94 -27.65 -13.21
C LYS A 252 15.84 -28.33 -11.84
N MET A 253 15.45 -27.57 -10.81
CA MET A 253 15.41 -28.04 -9.43
C MET A 253 14.01 -28.47 -8.96
N GLY A 254 13.01 -28.44 -9.85
CA GLY A 254 11.62 -28.77 -9.51
C GLY A 254 11.03 -27.79 -8.48
N GLY A 255 11.33 -26.52 -8.65
CA GLY A 255 10.98 -25.44 -7.74
C GLY A 255 10.22 -24.29 -8.41
N MET A 256 10.18 -23.17 -7.72
CA MET A 256 9.58 -21.92 -8.19
C MET A 256 10.52 -20.72 -7.91
N VAL A 257 10.33 -19.64 -8.62
CA VAL A 257 11.01 -18.36 -8.41
C VAL A 257 10.15 -17.49 -7.52
#